data_8636d31966026b8c59947dc1a3f1b900
#
_entry.id   8636d31966026b8c59947dc1a3f1b900
#
_cell.length_a   1.000
_cell.length_b   1.000
_cell.length_c   1.000
_cell.angle_alpha   90.00
_cell.angle_beta   90.00
_cell.angle_gamma   90.00
#
_symmetry.space_group_name_H-M   'P 1'
#
loop_
_entity.id
_entity.type
_entity.pdbx_description
1 polymer ?
#
loop_
_entity_poly.entity_id
_entity_poly.type
_entity_poly.pdbx_seq_one_letter_code
_entity_poly.pdbx_strand_id
1 'polypeptide(L)'
;MPIKKSAKKALRQSKRRQIRNLKRKRTAKGIAKKIKKLIAAKKIKEAEKLVPLAYKAIDKAAKTGVIKKNTASRRKSRLMKLFKAKS
;
A
#
# COMPACT_ATOMS: atom_id res chain seq x y z
N MET A 1 5.38 -14.41 -36.92
CA MET A 1 5.07 -13.00 -37.16
C MET A 1 6.01 -12.13 -36.36
N PRO A 2 6.75 -11.20 -36.98
CA PRO A 2 7.62 -10.33 -36.18
C PRO A 2 6.75 -9.40 -35.34
N ILE A 3 7.06 -9.35 -34.03
CA ILE A 3 6.40 -8.45 -33.12
C ILE A 3 6.79 -7.02 -33.49
N LYS A 4 5.82 -6.17 -33.76
CA LYS A 4 6.04 -4.77 -34.12
C LYS A 4 6.73 -4.04 -32.95
N LYS A 5 7.58 -3.04 -33.26
CA LYS A 5 8.27 -2.23 -32.23
C LYS A 5 7.32 -1.65 -31.19
N SER A 6 6.11 -1.25 -31.62
CA SER A 6 5.07 -0.74 -30.73
C SER A 6 4.60 -1.79 -29.71
N ALA A 7 4.48 -3.06 -30.12
CA ALA A 7 4.09 -4.15 -29.23
C ALA A 7 5.17 -4.44 -28.21
N LYS A 8 6.46 -4.41 -28.61
CA LYS A 8 7.59 -4.56 -27.69
C LYS A 8 7.63 -3.44 -26.65
N LYS A 9 7.39 -2.20 -27.09
CA LYS A 9 7.33 -1.04 -26.21
C LYS A 9 6.19 -1.16 -25.20
N ALA A 10 5.01 -1.59 -25.64
CA ALA A 10 3.84 -1.82 -24.78
C ALA A 10 4.14 -2.88 -23.73
N LEU A 11 4.84 -3.95 -24.12
CA LEU A 11 5.21 -5.02 -23.21
C LEU A 11 6.18 -4.54 -22.14
N ARG A 12 7.17 -3.73 -22.49
CA ARG A 12 8.12 -3.13 -21.54
C ARG A 12 7.40 -2.21 -20.56
N GLN A 13 6.49 -1.37 -21.04
CA GLN A 13 5.68 -0.48 -20.21
C GLN A 13 4.81 -1.26 -19.24
N SER A 14 4.21 -2.34 -19.70
CA SER A 14 3.38 -3.23 -18.89
C SER A 14 4.18 -3.85 -17.74
N LYS A 15 5.40 -4.34 -18.03
CA LYS A 15 6.30 -4.90 -17.01
C LYS A 15 6.70 -3.85 -15.97
N ARG A 16 7.06 -2.64 -16.41
CA ARG A 16 7.42 -1.55 -15.51
C ARG A 16 6.25 -1.18 -14.60
N ARG A 17 5.04 -1.18 -15.15
CA ARG A 17 3.80 -0.89 -14.41
C ARG A 17 3.56 -1.96 -13.35
N GLN A 18 3.72 -3.23 -13.69
CA GLN A 18 3.58 -4.35 -12.75
C GLN A 18 4.55 -4.23 -11.59
N ILE A 19 5.82 -3.91 -11.87
CA ILE A 19 6.85 -3.75 -10.84
C ILE A 19 6.49 -2.60 -9.90
N ARG A 20 6.08 -1.45 -10.44
CA ARG A 20 5.66 -0.30 -9.63
C ARG A 20 4.44 -0.63 -8.77
N ASN A 21 3.46 -1.31 -9.33
CA ASN A 21 2.24 -1.70 -8.62
C ASN A 21 2.56 -2.65 -7.47
N LEU A 22 3.44 -3.61 -7.72
CA LEU A 22 3.89 -4.56 -6.71
C LEU A 22 4.61 -3.85 -5.56
N LYS A 23 5.50 -2.90 -5.87
CA LYS A 23 6.19 -2.08 -4.87
C LYS A 23 5.22 -1.31 -4.01
N ARG A 24 4.20 -0.69 -4.62
CA ARG A 24 3.17 0.07 -3.90
C ARG A 24 2.36 -0.80 -2.96
N LYS A 25 1.96 -2.00 -3.41
CA LYS A 25 1.29 -2.97 -2.54
C LYS A 25 2.15 -3.37 -1.35
N ARG A 26 3.42 -3.70 -1.61
CA ARG A 26 4.37 -4.12 -0.57
C ARG A 26 4.62 -3.01 0.44
N THR A 27 4.75 -1.77 -0.03
CA THR A 27 4.96 -0.60 0.83
C THR A 27 3.77 -0.42 1.78
N ALA A 28 2.55 -0.43 1.24
CA ALA A 28 1.33 -0.28 2.06
C ALA A 28 1.20 -1.40 3.09
N LYS A 29 1.37 -2.66 2.67
CA LYS A 29 1.31 -3.82 3.56
C LYS A 29 2.42 -3.80 4.60
N GLY A 30 3.64 -3.43 4.21
CA GLY A 30 4.81 -3.36 5.08
C GLY A 30 4.62 -2.35 6.21
N ILE A 31 4.11 -1.17 5.90
CA ILE A 31 3.84 -0.13 6.90
C ILE A 31 2.74 -0.59 7.86
N ALA A 32 1.65 -1.15 7.34
CA ALA A 32 0.56 -1.67 8.16
C ALA A 32 1.05 -2.78 9.10
N LYS A 33 1.91 -3.66 8.62
CA LYS A 33 2.51 -4.72 9.42
C LYS A 33 3.40 -4.18 10.54
N LYS A 34 4.20 -3.14 10.25
CA LYS A 34 5.02 -2.45 11.26
C LYS A 34 4.16 -1.83 12.34
N ILE A 35 3.06 -1.18 11.97
CA ILE A 35 2.12 -0.57 12.92
C ILE A 35 1.54 -1.65 13.83
N LYS A 36 1.11 -2.78 13.29
CA LYS A 36 0.60 -3.91 14.08
C LYS A 36 1.63 -4.41 15.09
N LYS A 37 2.89 -4.56 14.67
CA LYS A 37 3.97 -5.00 15.55
C LYS A 37 4.22 -4.00 16.68
N LEU A 38 4.22 -2.71 16.37
CA LEU A 38 4.44 -1.65 17.36
C LEU A 38 3.30 -1.61 18.38
N ILE A 39 2.07 -1.75 17.93
CA ILE A 39 0.89 -1.81 18.81
C ILE A 39 0.98 -3.03 19.73
N ALA A 40 1.33 -4.20 19.17
CA ALA A 40 1.51 -5.43 19.93
C ALA A 40 2.61 -5.31 20.97
N ALA A 41 3.67 -4.55 20.67
CA ALA A 41 4.77 -4.25 21.59
C ALA A 41 4.46 -3.10 22.55
N LYS A 42 3.23 -2.57 22.54
CA LYS A 42 2.77 -1.42 23.35
C LYS A 42 3.48 -0.11 23.05
N LYS A 43 4.10 0.00 21.88
CA LYS A 43 4.76 1.22 21.39
C LYS A 43 3.78 2.06 20.55
N ILE A 44 2.69 2.48 21.16
CA ILE A 44 1.58 3.15 20.48
C ILE A 44 2.00 4.49 19.87
N LYS A 45 2.83 5.27 20.57
CA LYS A 45 3.31 6.57 20.08
C LYS A 45 4.13 6.41 18.78
N GLU A 46 4.99 5.41 18.72
CA GLU A 46 5.78 5.12 17.51
C GLU A 46 4.88 4.66 16.36
N ALA A 47 3.87 3.85 16.68
CA ALA A 47 2.88 3.41 15.69
C ALA A 47 2.09 4.60 15.13
N GLU A 48 1.69 5.55 15.97
CA GLU A 48 0.98 6.77 15.55
C GLU A 48 1.80 7.59 14.55
N LYS A 49 3.11 7.66 14.72
CA LYS A 49 3.99 8.37 13.79
C LYS A 49 3.99 7.77 12.40
N LEU A 50 3.74 6.47 12.29
CA LEU A 50 3.67 5.76 11.01
C LEU A 50 2.31 5.87 10.31
N VAL A 51 1.25 6.29 11.03
CA VAL A 51 -0.10 6.39 10.46
C VAL A 51 -0.15 7.30 9.22
N PRO A 52 0.42 8.52 9.24
CA PRO A 52 0.40 9.37 8.04
C PRO A 52 1.09 8.71 6.85
N LEU A 53 2.17 7.97 7.08
CA LEU A 53 2.89 7.24 6.02
C LEU A 53 2.04 6.10 5.46
N ALA A 54 1.34 5.38 6.34
CA ALA A 54 0.44 4.30 5.94
C ALA A 54 -0.71 4.84 5.10
N TYR A 55 -1.33 5.94 5.51
CA TYR A 55 -2.41 6.59 4.77
C TYR A 55 -1.94 7.05 3.40
N LYS A 56 -0.77 7.68 3.34
CA LYS A 56 -0.17 8.14 2.08
C LYS A 56 0.06 6.97 1.12
N ALA A 57 0.60 5.85 1.62
CA ALA A 57 0.86 4.66 0.81
C ALA A 57 -0.44 4.03 0.30
N ILE A 58 -1.46 3.92 1.16
CA ILE A 58 -2.77 3.38 0.80
C ILE A 58 -3.47 4.27 -0.23
N ASP A 59 -3.48 5.58 -0.03
CA ASP A 59 -4.09 6.54 -0.95
C ASP A 59 -3.40 6.54 -2.31
N LYS A 60 -2.07 6.46 -2.33
CA LYS A 60 -1.29 6.39 -3.56
C LYS A 60 -1.61 5.11 -4.33
N ALA A 61 -1.74 3.98 -3.64
CA ALA A 61 -2.12 2.71 -4.25
C ALA A 61 -3.53 2.77 -4.83
N ALA A 62 -4.47 3.42 -4.13
CA ALA A 62 -5.83 3.61 -4.61
C ALA A 62 -5.88 4.54 -5.82
N LYS A 63 -5.15 5.66 -5.78
CA LYS A 63 -5.10 6.64 -6.86
C LYS A 63 -4.57 6.03 -8.16
N THR A 64 -3.61 5.13 -8.06
CA THR A 64 -2.99 4.50 -9.23
C THR A 64 -3.70 3.23 -9.68
N GLY A 65 -4.80 2.86 -9.02
CA GLY A 65 -5.60 1.69 -9.39
C GLY A 65 -5.03 0.35 -8.92
N VAL A 66 -3.99 0.36 -8.08
CA VAL A 66 -3.39 -0.87 -7.54
C VAL A 66 -4.38 -1.57 -6.61
N ILE A 67 -5.12 -0.78 -5.82
CA ILE A 67 -6.22 -1.27 -4.99
C ILE A 67 -7.47 -0.44 -5.27
N LYS A 68 -8.64 -1.03 -5.03
CA LYS A 68 -9.91 -0.33 -5.20
C LYS A 68 -10.10 0.70 -4.09
N LYS A 69 -10.79 1.80 -4.40
CA LYS A 69 -11.09 2.88 -3.46
C LYS A 69 -11.76 2.35 -2.18
N ASN A 70 -12.71 1.42 -2.32
CA ASN A 70 -13.39 0.81 -1.19
C ASN A 70 -12.45 -0.01 -0.32
N THR A 71 -11.51 -0.73 -0.94
CA THR A 71 -10.47 -1.48 -0.23
C THR A 71 -9.55 -0.55 0.55
N ALA A 72 -9.18 0.59 -0.03
CA ALA A 72 -8.35 1.59 0.63
C ALA A 72 -9.04 2.14 1.88
N SER A 73 -10.32 2.51 1.78
CA SER A 73 -11.13 2.99 2.90
C SER A 73 -11.23 1.94 4.01
N ARG A 74 -11.43 0.69 3.63
CA ARG A 74 -11.52 -0.44 4.57
C ARG A 74 -10.20 -0.66 5.32
N ARG A 75 -9.06 -0.59 4.62
CA ARG A 75 -7.73 -0.73 5.22
C ARG A 75 -7.43 0.38 6.21
N LYS A 76 -7.77 1.63 5.87
CA LYS A 76 -7.61 2.78 6.77
C LYS A 76 -8.46 2.60 8.03
N SER A 77 -9.71 2.19 7.86
CA SER A 77 -10.62 1.96 8.96
C SER A 77 -10.12 0.86 9.92
N ARG A 78 -9.64 -0.25 9.37
CA ARG A 78 -9.08 -1.36 10.16
C ARG A 78 -7.82 -0.91 10.92
N LEU A 79 -6.99 -0.09 10.29
CA LEU A 79 -5.78 0.46 10.91
C LEU A 79 -6.14 1.27 12.15
N MET A 80 -7.13 2.15 12.04
CA MET A 80 -7.58 2.98 13.16
C MET A 80 -8.22 2.16 14.28
N LYS A 81 -8.90 1.07 13.94
CA LYS A 81 -9.48 0.15 14.93
C LYS A 81 -8.42 -0.50 15.80
N LEU A 82 -7.24 -0.78 15.25
CA LEU A 82 -6.12 -1.35 16.01
C LEU A 82 -5.69 -0.40 17.14
N PHE A 83 -5.67 0.90 16.88
CA PHE A 83 -5.35 1.91 17.91
C PHE A 83 -6.41 1.98 18.99
N LYS A 84 -7.68 1.95 18.61
CA LYS A 84 -8.79 1.97 19.57
C LYS A 84 -8.80 0.75 20.48
N ALA A 85 -8.49 -0.42 19.93
CA ALA A 85 -8.51 -1.67 20.70
C ALA A 85 -7.41 -1.72 21.77
N LYS A 86 -6.35 -0.94 21.62
CA LYS A 86 -5.18 -0.96 22.53
C LYS A 86 -5.03 0.29 23.38
N SER A 87 -5.77 1.34 23.09
CA SER A 87 -5.72 2.60 23.87
C SER A 87 -6.52 2.53 25.16
#